data_432ff8fccb909bf63d9c793e7ecb4cef
#
_entry.id   432ff8fccb909bf63d9c793e7ecb4cef
#
_cell.length_a   1.000
_cell.length_b   1.000
_cell.length_c   1.000
_cell.angle_alpha   90.00
_cell.angle_beta   90.00
_cell.angle_gamma   90.00
#
_symmetry.space_group_name_H-M   'P 1'
#
loop_
_entity.id
_entity.type
_entity.pdbx_description
1 polymer ?
#
loop_
_entity_poly.entity_id
_entity_poly.type
_entity_poly.pdbx_seq_one_letter_code
_entity_poly.pdbx_strand_id
1 'polypeptide(L)'
;DADQLKGLAPLASFQQPLWPWMLLGLVVVLLVAGAAYAWWYRGTEAAPLPPDETLTDDRTPYERAEARLERLYDYDLTDPGVRRPYHVDLARLVRVYLDERLDVNAPNRTTREVVRALREHDAVSSDAAARIQSVLEQADLVKFADAHPDPDVARQAQDDAQRALAQIEQA
;
A
#
# COMPACT_ATOMS: atom_id res chain seq x y z
N ASP A 1 -17.63 -8.02 88.32
CA ASP A 1 -18.34 -7.70 87.09
C ASP A 1 -17.32 -7.51 86.00
N ALA A 2 -16.97 -8.66 85.49
CA ALA A 2 -16.07 -8.72 84.32
C ALA A 2 -16.90 -9.24 83.12
N ASP A 3 -17.55 -8.35 82.46
CA ASP A 3 -18.18 -8.74 81.20
C ASP A 3 -18.54 -7.51 80.37
N GLN A 4 -17.61 -7.02 79.58
CA GLN A 4 -17.92 -6.26 78.38
C GLN A 4 -16.60 -5.99 77.61
N LEU A 5 -15.89 -7.05 77.21
CA LEU A 5 -14.99 -6.94 76.07
C LEU A 5 -15.82 -7.20 74.81
N LYS A 6 -16.46 -6.16 74.36
CA LYS A 6 -17.21 -6.15 73.09
C LYS A 6 -16.20 -6.37 71.93
N GLY A 7 -16.40 -7.45 71.22
CA GLY A 7 -15.51 -7.94 70.18
C GLY A 7 -15.13 -6.88 69.19
N LEU A 8 -13.84 -6.85 68.89
CA LEU A 8 -13.27 -6.10 67.78
C LEU A 8 -13.96 -6.53 66.50
N ALA A 9 -14.60 -5.57 65.82
CA ALA A 9 -15.17 -5.82 64.52
C ALA A 9 -14.11 -6.37 63.55
N PRO A 10 -14.41 -7.41 62.78
CA PRO A 10 -13.44 -7.94 61.81
C PRO A 10 -13.13 -6.83 60.80
N LEU A 11 -11.82 -6.65 60.59
CA LEU A 11 -11.34 -5.76 59.54
C LEU A 11 -11.94 -6.21 58.22
N ALA A 12 -12.78 -5.35 57.65
CA ALA A 12 -13.32 -5.57 56.32
C ALA A 12 -12.15 -5.74 55.35
N SER A 13 -11.93 -6.96 54.89
CA SER A 13 -10.98 -7.23 53.80
C SER A 13 -11.49 -6.53 52.55
N PHE A 14 -10.91 -5.40 52.23
CA PHE A 14 -11.14 -4.71 50.95
C PHE A 14 -10.56 -5.60 49.84
N GLN A 15 -11.34 -6.56 49.40
CA GLN A 15 -11.06 -7.24 48.15
C GLN A 15 -11.35 -6.23 47.02
N GLN A 16 -10.30 -5.53 46.59
CA GLN A 16 -10.41 -4.68 45.42
C GLN A 16 -10.77 -5.56 44.23
N PRO A 17 -11.87 -5.31 43.53
CA PRO A 17 -12.25 -6.10 42.38
C PRO A 17 -11.16 -5.93 41.28
N LEU A 18 -10.58 -7.03 40.83
CA LEU A 18 -9.51 -7.02 39.81
C LEU A 18 -10.02 -6.67 38.42
N TRP A 19 -11.35 -6.62 38.22
CA TRP A 19 -11.96 -6.35 36.94
C TRP A 19 -11.60 -4.98 36.32
N PRO A 20 -11.42 -3.86 37.07
CA PRO A 20 -11.03 -2.60 36.48
C PRO A 20 -9.58 -2.67 35.89
N TRP A 21 -8.70 -3.43 36.57
CA TRP A 21 -7.34 -3.63 36.06
C TRP A 21 -7.30 -4.51 34.81
N MET A 22 -8.21 -5.50 34.69
CA MET A 22 -8.37 -6.30 33.46
C MET A 22 -8.88 -5.45 32.31
N LEU A 23 -9.86 -4.54 32.54
CA LEU A 23 -10.32 -3.59 31.51
C LEU A 23 -9.22 -2.62 31.08
N LEU A 24 -8.46 -2.09 32.04
CA LEU A 24 -7.31 -1.23 31.72
C LEU A 24 -6.28 -1.97 30.87
N GLY A 25 -5.95 -3.21 31.23
CA GLY A 25 -5.05 -4.07 30.46
C GLY A 25 -5.56 -4.32 29.04
N LEU A 26 -6.85 -4.60 28.87
CA LEU A 26 -7.46 -4.79 27.56
C LEU A 26 -7.37 -3.52 26.69
N VAL A 27 -7.64 -2.35 27.27
CA VAL A 27 -7.54 -1.07 26.56
C VAL A 27 -6.11 -0.80 26.12
N VAL A 28 -5.12 -1.06 26.97
CA VAL A 28 -3.70 -0.90 26.62
C VAL A 28 -3.31 -1.84 25.47
N VAL A 29 -3.73 -3.10 25.51
CA VAL A 29 -3.47 -4.07 24.43
C VAL A 29 -4.10 -3.61 23.11
N LEU A 30 -5.33 -3.11 23.14
CA LEU A 30 -5.99 -2.58 21.93
C LEU A 30 -5.31 -1.33 21.39
N LEU A 31 -4.82 -0.45 22.27
CA LEU A 31 -4.06 0.74 21.84
C LEU A 31 -2.71 0.37 21.23
N VAL A 32 -1.99 -0.58 21.82
CA VAL A 32 -0.71 -1.07 21.29
C VAL A 32 -0.92 -1.80 19.96
N ALA A 33 -1.93 -2.66 19.87
CA ALA A 33 -2.28 -3.35 18.62
C ALA A 33 -2.72 -2.34 17.53
N GLY A 34 -3.53 -1.34 17.89
CA GLY A 34 -3.91 -0.27 16.98
C GLY A 34 -2.73 0.59 16.53
N ALA A 35 -1.82 0.93 17.43
CA ALA A 35 -0.61 1.67 17.12
C ALA A 35 0.35 0.84 16.23
N ALA A 36 0.54 -0.45 16.53
CA ALA A 36 1.34 -1.36 15.73
C ALA A 36 0.72 -1.56 14.34
N TYR A 37 -0.60 -1.71 14.26
CA TYR A 37 -1.32 -1.79 13.00
C TYR A 37 -1.20 -0.49 12.19
N ALA A 38 -1.36 0.68 12.82
CA ALA A 38 -1.20 1.97 12.18
C ALA A 38 0.25 2.22 11.74
N TRP A 39 1.23 1.79 12.54
CA TRP A 39 2.65 1.89 12.19
C TRP A 39 3.00 0.95 11.04
N TRP A 40 2.49 -0.28 11.04
CA TRP A 40 2.65 -1.21 9.94
C TRP A 40 1.96 -0.71 8.66
N TYR A 41 0.76 -0.15 8.79
CA TYR A 41 0.01 0.42 7.66
C TYR A 41 0.70 1.68 7.09
N ARG A 42 1.27 2.53 7.94
CA ARG A 42 2.07 3.70 7.53
C ARG A 42 3.43 3.32 6.93
N GLY A 43 4.02 2.22 7.37
CA GLY A 43 5.26 1.67 6.78
C GLY A 43 5.04 1.07 5.38
N THR A 44 3.78 0.90 4.95
CA THR A 44 3.40 0.48 3.59
C THR A 44 2.95 1.63 2.70
N GLU A 45 2.77 2.83 3.24
CA GLU A 45 2.81 4.03 2.42
C GLU A 45 4.26 4.20 2.00
N ALA A 46 4.56 3.84 0.73
CA ALA A 46 5.79 4.25 0.09
C ALA A 46 6.04 5.71 0.49
N ALA A 47 7.26 6.01 0.92
CA ALA A 47 7.63 7.38 1.28
C ALA A 47 7.02 8.30 0.22
N PRO A 48 6.30 9.38 0.60
CA PRO A 48 5.79 10.28 -0.40
C PRO A 48 6.97 10.57 -1.31
N LEU A 49 6.81 10.29 -2.61
CA LEU A 49 7.77 10.80 -3.58
C LEU A 49 8.03 12.23 -3.16
N PRO A 50 9.28 12.69 -3.02
CA PRO A 50 9.58 14.05 -2.61
C PRO A 50 8.59 14.91 -3.36
N PRO A 51 7.91 15.88 -2.69
CA PRO A 51 6.95 16.72 -3.35
C PRO A 51 7.63 17.15 -4.63
N ASP A 52 7.13 16.60 -5.75
CA ASP A 52 7.67 16.91 -7.06
C ASP A 52 7.68 18.43 -7.04
N GLU A 53 8.86 18.99 -7.16
CA GLU A 53 9.00 20.43 -7.22
C GLU A 53 7.93 20.86 -8.22
N THR A 54 6.91 21.55 -7.72
CA THR A 54 5.88 22.21 -8.51
C THR A 54 6.48 23.45 -9.18
N LEU A 55 7.67 23.28 -9.69
CA LEU A 55 8.20 23.97 -10.83
C LEU A 55 7.52 23.29 -11.99
N THR A 56 6.79 24.02 -12.75
CA THR A 56 6.10 23.67 -13.99
C THR A 56 6.92 22.60 -14.73
N ASP A 57 6.63 21.32 -14.49
CA ASP A 57 7.28 20.23 -15.21
C ASP A 57 6.63 20.20 -16.59
N ASP A 58 7.24 20.89 -17.54
CA ASP A 58 6.77 21.03 -18.93
C ASP A 58 6.81 19.68 -19.69
N ARG A 59 7.30 18.61 -19.06
CA ARG A 59 7.33 17.27 -19.64
C ARG A 59 5.94 16.70 -19.82
N THR A 60 5.75 15.96 -20.89
CA THR A 60 4.51 15.21 -21.13
C THR A 60 4.27 14.14 -20.05
N PRO A 61 3.03 13.66 -19.87
CA PRO A 61 2.75 12.53 -18.96
C PRO A 61 3.63 11.30 -19.27
N TYR A 62 3.90 11.04 -20.55
CA TYR A 62 4.73 9.94 -20.98
C TYR A 62 6.20 10.12 -20.56
N GLU A 63 6.80 11.28 -20.82
CA GLU A 63 8.18 11.59 -20.42
C GLU A 63 8.38 11.50 -18.92
N ARG A 64 7.38 11.95 -18.13
CA ARG A 64 7.41 11.79 -16.67
C ARG A 64 7.36 10.33 -16.24
N ALA A 65 6.50 9.53 -16.89
CA ALA A 65 6.38 8.10 -16.61
C ALA A 65 7.66 7.36 -16.99
N GLU A 66 8.25 7.66 -18.14
CA GLU A 66 9.50 7.06 -18.62
C GLU A 66 10.68 7.34 -17.66
N ALA A 67 10.86 8.60 -17.26
CA ALA A 67 11.88 8.96 -16.27
C ALA A 67 11.69 8.29 -14.90
N ARG A 68 10.45 7.99 -14.52
CA ARG A 68 10.16 7.22 -13.30
C ARG A 68 10.42 5.73 -13.47
N LEU A 69 10.11 5.16 -14.65
CA LEU A 69 10.46 3.78 -14.99
C LEU A 69 11.98 3.55 -14.97
N GLU A 70 12.76 4.49 -15.49
CA GLU A 70 14.23 4.42 -15.45
C GLU A 70 14.75 4.34 -14.00
N ARG A 71 14.20 5.14 -13.08
CA ARG A 71 14.59 5.09 -11.67
C ARG A 71 14.28 3.75 -10.98
N LEU A 72 13.31 2.98 -11.49
CA LEU A 72 13.03 1.64 -10.96
C LEU A 72 14.15 0.63 -11.29
N TYR A 73 15.03 0.90 -12.25
CA TYR A 73 16.21 0.06 -12.50
C TYR A 73 17.24 0.13 -11.37
N ASP A 74 17.25 1.20 -10.56
CA ASP A 74 18.16 1.38 -9.43
C ASP A 74 17.81 0.47 -8.24
N TYR A 75 16.61 -0.16 -8.25
CA TYR A 75 16.21 -1.10 -7.21
C TYR A 75 17.02 -2.39 -7.30
N ASP A 76 17.67 -2.77 -6.19
CA ASP A 76 18.32 -4.08 -6.06
C ASP A 76 17.27 -5.16 -5.77
N LEU A 77 16.74 -5.77 -6.81
CA LEU A 77 15.73 -6.83 -6.69
C LEU A 77 16.26 -8.16 -6.14
N THR A 78 17.57 -8.29 -5.90
CA THR A 78 18.12 -9.45 -5.21
C THR A 78 17.75 -9.43 -3.73
N ASP A 79 17.56 -8.23 -3.15
CA ASP A 79 17.03 -8.06 -1.80
C ASP A 79 15.50 -8.28 -1.77
N PRO A 80 15.02 -9.32 -1.05
CA PRO A 80 13.57 -9.56 -0.92
C PRO A 80 12.80 -8.39 -0.31
N GLY A 81 13.42 -7.60 0.58
CA GLY A 81 12.80 -6.46 1.24
C GLY A 81 12.48 -5.30 0.29
N VAL A 82 13.17 -5.23 -0.86
CA VAL A 82 13.02 -4.18 -1.86
C VAL A 82 11.93 -4.50 -2.89
N ARG A 83 11.59 -5.77 -3.07
CA ARG A 83 10.63 -6.20 -4.12
C ARG A 83 9.23 -5.64 -3.90
N ARG A 84 8.76 -5.60 -2.66
CA ARG A 84 7.43 -5.04 -2.35
C ARG A 84 7.33 -3.54 -2.67
N PRO A 85 8.20 -2.65 -2.15
CA PRO A 85 8.19 -1.24 -2.54
C PRO A 85 8.32 -1.04 -4.05
N TYR A 86 9.16 -1.81 -4.74
CA TYR A 86 9.28 -1.77 -6.19
C TYR A 86 7.95 -2.00 -6.92
N HIS A 87 7.20 -3.05 -6.59
CA HIS A 87 5.90 -3.32 -7.22
C HIS A 87 4.85 -2.27 -6.89
N VAL A 88 4.88 -1.71 -5.68
CA VAL A 88 4.00 -0.62 -5.27
C VAL A 88 4.28 0.64 -6.11
N ASP A 89 5.56 0.98 -6.28
CA ASP A 89 5.97 2.15 -7.05
C ASP A 89 5.67 1.99 -8.54
N LEU A 90 5.91 0.79 -9.11
CA LEU A 90 5.55 0.47 -10.49
C LEU A 90 4.05 0.60 -10.74
N ALA A 91 3.21 0.02 -9.87
CA ALA A 91 1.76 0.12 -10.00
C ALA A 91 1.25 1.55 -9.84
N ARG A 92 1.84 2.33 -8.92
CA ARG A 92 1.51 3.74 -8.72
C ARG A 92 1.85 4.57 -9.95
N LEU A 93 3.03 4.39 -10.49
CA LEU A 93 3.49 5.05 -11.72
C LEU A 93 2.50 4.81 -12.86
N VAL A 94 2.17 3.54 -13.11
CA VAL A 94 1.22 3.15 -14.17
C VAL A 94 -0.14 3.83 -13.95
N ARG A 95 -0.67 3.82 -12.73
CA ARG A 95 -1.98 4.44 -12.42
C ARG A 95 -1.95 5.96 -12.62
N VAL A 96 -0.87 6.64 -12.22
CA VAL A 96 -0.73 8.09 -12.40
C VAL A 96 -0.68 8.43 -13.90
N TYR A 97 0.11 7.70 -14.70
CA TYR A 97 0.17 7.91 -16.14
C TYR A 97 -1.20 7.72 -16.81
N LEU A 98 -1.91 6.64 -16.48
CA LEU A 98 -3.24 6.37 -17.03
C LEU A 98 -4.25 7.47 -16.67
N ASP A 99 -4.15 8.04 -15.48
CA ASP A 99 -4.98 9.15 -15.06
C ASP A 99 -4.70 10.42 -15.86
N GLU A 100 -3.43 10.80 -15.94
CA GLU A 100 -2.97 12.00 -16.63
C GLU A 100 -3.19 11.94 -18.14
N ARG A 101 -3.09 10.75 -18.75
CA ARG A 101 -3.18 10.58 -20.21
C ARG A 101 -4.58 10.26 -20.71
N LEU A 102 -5.38 9.52 -19.94
CA LEU A 102 -6.68 8.97 -20.35
C LEU A 102 -7.86 9.47 -19.50
N ASP A 103 -7.59 10.21 -18.40
CA ASP A 103 -8.62 10.72 -17.46
C ASP A 103 -9.53 9.60 -16.87
N VAL A 104 -8.93 8.42 -16.62
CA VAL A 104 -9.69 7.24 -16.15
C VAL A 104 -9.77 7.13 -14.63
N ASN A 105 -9.30 8.13 -13.88
CA ASN A 105 -9.26 8.16 -12.41
C ASN A 105 -8.64 6.87 -11.81
N ALA A 106 -7.59 6.37 -12.43
CA ALA A 106 -6.96 5.09 -12.09
C ALA A 106 -6.43 4.99 -10.66
N PRO A 107 -5.90 6.06 -10.01
CA PRO A 107 -5.45 6.01 -8.62
C PRO A 107 -6.56 5.65 -7.61
N ASN A 108 -7.80 6.02 -7.90
CA ASN A 108 -8.95 5.85 -7.00
C ASN A 108 -9.84 4.65 -7.38
N ARG A 109 -9.41 3.82 -8.32
CA ARG A 109 -10.16 2.64 -8.81
C ARG A 109 -9.43 1.35 -8.45
N THR A 110 -10.20 0.27 -8.29
CA THR A 110 -9.66 -1.08 -8.20
C THR A 110 -9.02 -1.50 -9.53
N THR A 111 -8.10 -2.46 -9.50
CA THR A 111 -7.47 -3.00 -10.72
C THR A 111 -8.52 -3.45 -11.75
N ARG A 112 -9.61 -4.11 -11.33
CA ARG A 112 -10.70 -4.54 -12.23
C ARG A 112 -11.41 -3.35 -12.91
N GLU A 113 -11.65 -2.29 -12.18
CA GLU A 113 -12.31 -1.09 -12.72
C GLU A 113 -11.40 -0.34 -13.69
N VAL A 114 -10.10 -0.26 -13.39
CA VAL A 114 -9.11 0.31 -14.30
C VAL A 114 -9.07 -0.49 -15.60
N VAL A 115 -8.91 -1.81 -15.53
CA VAL A 115 -8.85 -2.68 -16.71
C VAL A 115 -10.12 -2.59 -17.55
N ARG A 116 -11.30 -2.52 -16.91
CA ARG A 116 -12.57 -2.34 -17.63
C ARG A 116 -12.58 -1.00 -18.37
N ALA A 117 -12.21 0.10 -17.70
CA ALA A 117 -12.16 1.41 -18.32
C ALA A 117 -11.16 1.44 -19.50
N LEU A 118 -9.99 0.80 -19.37
CA LEU A 118 -9.03 0.71 -20.47
C LEU A 118 -9.56 -0.05 -21.68
N ARG A 119 -10.31 -1.13 -21.46
CA ARG A 119 -10.91 -1.92 -22.57
C ARG A 119 -12.04 -1.20 -23.29
N GLU A 120 -12.68 -0.24 -22.62
CA GLU A 120 -13.73 0.60 -23.17
C GLU A 120 -13.18 1.88 -23.82
N HIS A 121 -11.86 2.17 -23.68
CA HIS A 121 -11.22 3.37 -24.16
C HIS A 121 -10.65 3.17 -25.57
N ASP A 122 -11.09 4.00 -26.55
CA ASP A 122 -10.73 3.86 -27.98
C ASP A 122 -9.20 3.94 -28.25
N ALA A 123 -8.46 4.71 -27.46
CA ALA A 123 -7.01 4.88 -27.59
C ALA A 123 -6.20 3.74 -26.96
N VAL A 124 -6.83 2.66 -26.44
CA VAL A 124 -6.13 1.58 -25.76
C VAL A 124 -6.31 0.26 -26.50
N SER A 125 -5.22 -0.29 -27.00
CA SER A 125 -5.24 -1.61 -27.61
C SER A 125 -5.54 -2.71 -26.57
N SER A 126 -6.13 -3.80 -27.03
CA SER A 126 -6.37 -4.97 -26.15
C SER A 126 -5.08 -5.56 -25.56
N ASP A 127 -3.97 -5.47 -26.29
CA ASP A 127 -2.65 -5.90 -25.84
C ASP A 127 -2.12 -4.98 -24.72
N ALA A 128 -2.20 -3.66 -24.90
CA ALA A 128 -1.82 -2.70 -23.86
C ALA A 128 -2.66 -2.89 -22.58
N ALA A 129 -3.98 -3.05 -22.72
CA ALA A 129 -4.86 -3.31 -21.57
C ALA A 129 -4.50 -4.61 -20.85
N ALA A 130 -4.16 -5.69 -21.58
CA ALA A 130 -3.75 -6.95 -21.00
C ALA A 130 -2.42 -6.86 -20.24
N ARG A 131 -1.42 -6.12 -20.78
CA ARG A 131 -0.15 -5.88 -20.10
C ARG A 131 -0.35 -5.07 -18.81
N ILE A 132 -1.11 -3.99 -18.87
CA ILE A 132 -1.45 -3.19 -17.68
C ILE A 132 -2.17 -4.05 -16.62
N GLN A 133 -3.11 -4.90 -17.04
CA GLN A 133 -3.77 -5.84 -16.15
C GLN A 133 -2.76 -6.73 -15.42
N SER A 134 -1.84 -7.36 -16.16
CA SER A 134 -0.81 -8.25 -15.59
C SER A 134 0.05 -7.53 -14.56
N VAL A 135 0.53 -6.32 -14.88
CA VAL A 135 1.36 -5.50 -13.99
C VAL A 135 0.61 -5.15 -12.70
N LEU A 136 -0.63 -4.68 -12.80
CA LEU A 136 -1.42 -4.28 -11.64
C LEU A 136 -1.84 -5.48 -10.77
N GLU A 137 -2.23 -6.62 -11.37
CA GLU A 137 -2.57 -7.85 -10.65
C GLU A 137 -1.35 -8.41 -9.91
N GLN A 138 -0.17 -8.38 -10.51
CA GLN A 138 1.06 -8.80 -9.86
C GLN A 138 1.40 -7.91 -8.65
N ALA A 139 1.26 -6.60 -8.81
CA ALA A 139 1.47 -5.67 -7.69
C ALA A 139 0.44 -5.90 -6.56
N ASP A 140 -0.81 -6.20 -6.89
CA ASP A 140 -1.84 -6.54 -5.91
C ASP A 140 -1.50 -7.84 -5.16
N LEU A 141 -0.97 -8.87 -5.85
CA LEU A 141 -0.52 -10.11 -5.19
C LEU A 141 0.63 -9.86 -4.22
N VAL A 142 1.61 -9.04 -4.60
CA VAL A 142 2.73 -8.67 -3.73
C VAL A 142 2.25 -7.85 -2.53
N LYS A 143 1.31 -6.95 -2.74
CA LYS A 143 0.80 -6.05 -1.69
C LYS A 143 -0.10 -6.77 -0.68
N PHE A 144 -0.98 -7.66 -1.14
CA PHE A 144 -2.07 -8.22 -0.33
C PHE A 144 -1.93 -9.71 -0.02
N ALA A 145 -1.20 -10.47 -0.85
CA ALA A 145 -1.02 -11.90 -0.68
C ALA A 145 0.41 -12.30 -0.26
N ASP A 146 1.24 -11.32 0.09
CA ASP A 146 2.65 -11.51 0.49
C ASP A 146 3.45 -12.35 -0.52
N ALA A 147 3.11 -12.21 -1.80
CA ALA A 147 3.83 -12.89 -2.87
C ALA A 147 5.24 -12.31 -3.03
N HIS A 148 6.21 -13.19 -3.25
CA HIS A 148 7.60 -12.82 -3.44
C HIS A 148 8.07 -13.26 -4.83
N PRO A 149 7.68 -12.53 -5.90
CA PRO A 149 8.07 -12.89 -7.25
C PRO A 149 9.60 -12.83 -7.41
N ASP A 150 10.11 -13.67 -8.30
CA ASP A 150 11.53 -13.64 -8.65
C ASP A 150 11.92 -12.30 -9.28
N PRO A 151 13.22 -11.88 -9.17
CA PRO A 151 13.71 -10.65 -9.77
C PRO A 151 13.40 -10.53 -11.27
N ASP A 152 13.50 -11.63 -12.02
CA ASP A 152 13.23 -11.66 -13.47
C ASP A 152 11.74 -11.37 -13.75
N VAL A 153 10.84 -11.90 -12.93
CA VAL A 153 9.39 -11.64 -13.05
C VAL A 153 9.09 -10.17 -12.75
N ALA A 154 9.77 -9.58 -11.77
CA ALA A 154 9.64 -8.16 -11.46
C ALA A 154 10.14 -7.28 -12.62
N ARG A 155 11.28 -7.60 -13.24
CA ARG A 155 11.79 -6.88 -14.43
C ARG A 155 10.85 -7.05 -15.63
N GLN A 156 10.31 -8.25 -15.84
CA GLN A 156 9.32 -8.47 -16.90
C GLN A 156 8.08 -7.58 -16.73
N ALA A 157 7.60 -7.39 -15.50
CA ALA A 157 6.49 -6.47 -15.23
C ALA A 157 6.82 -5.03 -15.58
N GLN A 158 8.06 -4.58 -15.34
CA GLN A 158 8.53 -3.25 -15.75
C GLN A 158 8.56 -3.10 -17.28
N ASP A 159 9.08 -4.10 -17.97
CA ASP A 159 9.11 -4.12 -19.44
C ASP A 159 7.70 -4.12 -20.05
N ASP A 160 6.79 -4.86 -19.45
CA ASP A 160 5.38 -4.89 -19.90
C ASP A 160 4.70 -3.54 -19.65
N ALA A 161 4.96 -2.89 -18.52
CA ALA A 161 4.49 -1.54 -18.27
C ALA A 161 5.04 -0.56 -19.33
N GLN A 162 6.35 -0.54 -19.56
CA GLN A 162 6.97 0.33 -20.53
C GLN A 162 6.39 0.17 -21.94
N ARG A 163 6.21 -1.08 -22.40
CA ARG A 163 5.59 -1.36 -23.70
C ARG A 163 4.16 -0.89 -23.79
N ALA A 164 3.37 -1.11 -22.72
CA ALA A 164 1.97 -0.69 -22.70
C ALA A 164 1.85 0.84 -22.74
N LEU A 165 2.66 1.56 -21.95
CA LEU A 165 2.67 3.02 -21.95
C LEU A 165 3.06 3.58 -23.33
N ALA A 166 4.08 3.00 -23.96
CA ALA A 166 4.51 3.41 -25.32
C ALA A 166 3.43 3.16 -26.37
N GLN A 167 2.66 2.06 -26.27
CA GLN A 167 1.54 1.79 -27.17
C GLN A 167 0.40 2.78 -27.00
N ILE A 168 0.07 3.18 -25.76
CA ILE A 168 -0.98 4.15 -25.44
C ILE A 168 -0.57 5.55 -25.95
N GLU A 169 0.72 5.89 -25.87
CA GLU A 169 1.18 7.20 -26.31
C GLU A 169 1.16 7.35 -27.84
N GLN A 170 1.31 6.26 -28.58
CA GLN A 170 1.32 6.24 -30.05
C GLN A 170 -0.09 6.17 -30.69
N ALA A 171 -1.12 5.94 -29.87
CA ALA A 171 -2.49 5.76 -30.35
C ALA A 171 -3.23 7.09 -30.41
#